data_328c4728bb9e4db29a221fff975c6499
#
_entry.id   328c4728bb9e4db29a221fff975c6499
#
_cell.length_a   1.000
_cell.length_b   1.000
_cell.length_c   1.000
_cell.angle_alpha   90.00
_cell.angle_beta   90.00
_cell.angle_gamma   90.00
#
_symmetry.space_group_name_H-M   'P 1'
#
loop_
_entity.id
_entity.type
_entity.pdbx_description
1 polymer ?
#
loop_
_entity_poly.entity_id
_entity_poly.type
_entity_poly.pdbx_seq_one_letter_code
_entity_poly.pdbx_strand_id
1 'polypeptide(L)'
;MTSFELSSPDVFTAGTVGPPGQRVFYLQVRDDNLVITIRCEKQQVAALADYFDGLLDDLEPSPYELATADLELTEPIVPIWTVGPIGVAYDDPDDKIVVVLEELVLDDEEGEADEPDEPDPEAEAGASVKVRLSRAQVSGFVGRARELVSSGRPPCRFCGLPVDPSGHPCPRMN
;
A
#
# COMPACT_ATOMS: atom_id res chain seq x y z
N MET A 1 9.87 -7.29 -17.98
CA MET A 1 9.22 -6.86 -16.74
C MET A 1 9.54 -7.86 -15.64
N THR A 2 9.85 -7.40 -14.44
CA THR A 2 10.29 -8.31 -13.37
C THR A 2 9.16 -8.48 -12.36
N SER A 3 8.58 -9.66 -12.31
CA SER A 3 7.60 -10.06 -11.29
C SER A 3 8.29 -10.83 -10.17
N PHE A 4 7.81 -10.64 -8.94
CA PHE A 4 8.32 -11.30 -7.75
C PHE A 4 7.21 -12.09 -7.06
N GLU A 5 7.55 -13.29 -6.56
CA GLU A 5 6.66 -14.06 -5.71
C GLU A 5 7.42 -14.48 -4.44
N LEU A 6 6.92 -14.02 -3.27
CA LEU A 6 7.51 -14.27 -1.97
C LEU A 6 6.51 -15.03 -1.10
N SER A 7 6.84 -16.28 -0.78
CA SER A 7 5.95 -17.17 -0.04
C SER A 7 5.97 -16.94 1.48
N SER A 8 7.01 -16.28 2.00
CA SER A 8 7.14 -16.00 3.43
C SER A 8 8.12 -14.84 3.67
N PRO A 9 7.80 -13.62 3.21
CA PRO A 9 8.67 -12.48 3.43
C PRO A 9 8.83 -12.19 4.92
N ASP A 10 9.98 -11.65 5.34
CA ASP A 10 10.23 -11.26 6.72
C ASP A 10 9.35 -10.09 7.15
N VAL A 11 9.17 -9.12 6.26
CA VAL A 11 8.42 -7.88 6.53
C VAL A 11 7.61 -7.44 5.32
N PHE A 12 6.38 -7.03 5.56
CA PHE A 12 5.55 -6.25 4.67
C PHE A 12 5.10 -4.98 5.40
N THR A 13 5.45 -3.83 4.91
CA THR A 13 5.21 -2.56 5.60
C THR A 13 4.85 -1.42 4.66
N ALA A 14 4.34 -0.34 5.25
CA ALA A 14 4.20 0.95 4.60
C ALA A 14 5.06 2.00 5.29
N GLY A 15 5.48 2.99 4.53
CA GLY A 15 6.23 4.13 5.07
C GLY A 15 6.11 5.36 4.20
N THR A 16 6.69 6.47 4.68
CA THR A 16 6.65 7.75 3.98
C THR A 16 8.00 8.43 3.98
N VAL A 17 8.27 9.16 2.92
CA VAL A 17 9.43 10.06 2.82
C VAL A 17 8.93 11.48 2.54
N GLY A 18 9.50 12.45 3.23
CA GLY A 18 9.19 13.87 3.09
C GLY A 18 8.35 14.44 4.24
N PRO A 19 8.23 15.78 4.30
CA PRO A 19 7.50 16.48 5.35
C PRO A 19 5.97 16.32 5.19
N PRO A 20 5.20 16.51 6.27
CA PRO A 20 3.73 16.52 6.20
C PRO A 20 3.21 17.45 5.10
N GLY A 21 2.33 16.92 4.23
CA GLY A 21 1.80 17.64 3.07
C GLY A 21 2.55 17.44 1.77
N GLN A 22 3.79 16.91 1.83
CA GLN A 22 4.63 16.57 0.67
C GLN A 22 5.18 15.15 0.80
N ARG A 23 4.52 14.30 1.58
CA ARG A 23 4.93 12.90 1.78
C ARG A 23 4.65 12.08 0.54
N VAL A 24 5.65 11.28 0.17
CA VAL A 24 5.48 10.19 -0.78
C VAL A 24 5.35 8.90 0.01
N PHE A 25 4.35 8.10 -0.33
CA PHE A 25 4.07 6.84 0.32
C PHE A 25 4.71 5.68 -0.44
N TYR A 26 5.14 4.68 0.30
CA TYR A 26 5.77 3.49 -0.22
C TYR A 26 5.24 2.26 0.51
N LEU A 27 5.09 1.17 -0.24
CA LEU A 27 5.01 -0.19 0.28
C LEU A 27 6.39 -0.81 0.15
N GLN A 28 6.81 -1.57 1.16
CA GLN A 28 8.09 -2.26 1.13
C GLN A 28 7.94 -3.71 1.59
N VAL A 29 8.52 -4.61 0.82
CA VAL A 29 8.64 -6.02 1.14
C VAL A 29 10.11 -6.32 1.39
N ARG A 30 10.41 -7.02 2.47
CA ARG A 30 11.76 -7.49 2.79
C ARG A 30 11.75 -9.01 2.98
N ASP A 31 12.76 -9.67 2.41
CA ASP A 31 12.97 -11.10 2.52
C ASP A 31 14.48 -11.37 2.45
N ASP A 32 15.09 -11.76 3.55
CA ASP A 32 16.55 -11.87 3.70
C ASP A 32 17.28 -10.60 3.22
N ASN A 33 17.97 -10.69 2.07
CA ASN A 33 18.72 -9.57 1.48
C ASN A 33 17.94 -8.85 0.36
N LEU A 34 16.73 -9.27 0.08
CA LEU A 34 15.88 -8.65 -0.95
C LEU A 34 15.02 -7.55 -0.32
N VAL A 35 15.11 -6.35 -0.87
CA VAL A 35 14.24 -5.23 -0.52
C VAL A 35 13.54 -4.75 -1.77
N ILE A 36 12.22 -4.87 -1.80
CA ILE A 36 11.37 -4.40 -2.88
C ILE A 36 10.61 -3.19 -2.37
N THR A 37 10.82 -2.04 -2.98
CA THR A 37 10.11 -0.81 -2.66
C THR A 37 9.21 -0.42 -3.83
N ILE A 38 7.96 -0.09 -3.54
CA ILE A 38 6.93 0.23 -4.52
C ILE A 38 6.32 1.57 -4.10
N ARG A 39 6.22 2.51 -5.01
CA ARG A 39 5.54 3.78 -4.75
C ARG A 39 4.03 3.56 -4.73
N CYS A 40 3.34 4.23 -3.81
CA CYS A 40 1.88 4.16 -3.71
C CYS A 40 1.27 5.50 -3.29
N GLU A 41 -0.05 5.55 -3.27
CA GLU A 41 -0.80 6.70 -2.78
C GLU A 41 -1.26 6.48 -1.33
N LYS A 42 -1.42 7.59 -0.58
CA LYS A 42 -1.95 7.55 0.79
C LYS A 42 -3.27 6.79 0.88
N GLN A 43 -4.15 6.99 -0.11
CA GLN A 43 -5.47 6.35 -0.14
C GLN A 43 -5.37 4.83 -0.33
N GLN A 44 -4.39 4.35 -1.09
CA GLN A 44 -4.15 2.92 -1.27
C GLN A 44 -3.67 2.27 0.03
N VAL A 45 -2.78 2.93 0.78
CA VAL A 45 -2.34 2.45 2.10
C VAL A 45 -3.50 2.41 3.09
N ALA A 46 -4.35 3.43 3.11
CA ALA A 46 -5.53 3.47 3.98
C ALA A 46 -6.53 2.37 3.62
N ALA A 47 -6.88 2.23 2.34
CA ALA A 47 -7.83 1.24 1.86
C ALA A 47 -7.33 -0.20 2.11
N LEU A 48 -6.03 -0.45 1.92
CA LEU A 48 -5.43 -1.76 2.19
C LEU A 48 -5.48 -2.09 3.70
N ALA A 49 -5.22 -1.10 4.56
CA ALA A 49 -5.31 -1.29 6.02
C ALA A 49 -6.74 -1.58 6.47
N ASP A 50 -7.74 -0.85 5.94
CA ASP A 50 -9.15 -1.07 6.27
C ASP A 50 -9.62 -2.44 5.78
N TYR A 51 -9.20 -2.85 4.59
CA TYR A 51 -9.52 -4.18 4.07
C TYR A 51 -8.90 -5.30 4.92
N PHE A 52 -7.64 -5.17 5.30
CA PHE A 52 -6.94 -6.13 6.15
C PHE A 52 -7.59 -6.26 7.53
N ASP A 53 -7.98 -5.14 8.13
CA ASP A 53 -8.65 -5.11 9.43
C ASP A 53 -9.98 -5.87 9.37
N GLY A 54 -10.81 -5.56 8.35
CA GLY A 54 -12.07 -6.28 8.13
C GLY A 54 -11.88 -7.77 7.84
N LEU A 55 -10.85 -8.13 7.06
CA LEU A 55 -10.52 -9.52 6.79
C LEU A 55 -10.11 -10.27 8.07
N LEU A 56 -9.29 -9.66 8.93
CA LEU A 56 -8.89 -10.25 10.21
C LEU A 56 -10.08 -10.43 11.17
N ASP A 57 -11.03 -9.50 11.15
CA ASP A 57 -12.26 -9.57 11.96
C ASP A 57 -13.20 -10.69 11.49
N ASP A 58 -13.24 -10.96 10.18
CA ASP A 58 -14.07 -12.01 9.58
C ASP A 58 -13.49 -13.43 9.75
N LEU A 59 -12.19 -13.54 10.00
CA LEU A 59 -11.53 -14.82 10.19
C LEU A 59 -11.74 -15.35 11.62
N GLU A 60 -11.86 -16.68 11.76
CA GLU A 60 -11.93 -17.30 13.07
C GLU A 60 -10.73 -16.91 13.92
N PRO A 61 -10.94 -16.61 15.23
CA PRO A 61 -9.84 -16.26 16.12
C PRO A 61 -8.75 -17.34 16.12
N SER A 62 -7.56 -16.97 15.75
CA SER A 62 -6.37 -17.82 15.81
C SER A 62 -5.33 -17.14 16.70
N PRO A 63 -4.71 -17.86 17.65
CA PRO A 63 -3.64 -17.29 18.43
C PRO A 63 -2.45 -17.00 17.52
N TYR A 64 -2.15 -15.74 17.32
CA TYR A 64 -0.91 -15.29 16.69
C TYR A 64 -0.21 -14.27 17.59
N GLU A 65 1.08 -14.35 17.66
CA GLU A 65 1.88 -13.32 18.30
C GLU A 65 2.01 -12.13 17.34
N LEU A 66 1.88 -10.91 17.87
CA LEU A 66 2.13 -9.72 17.06
C LEU A 66 3.56 -9.76 16.54
N ALA A 67 3.74 -9.46 15.26
CA ALA A 67 5.06 -9.39 14.68
C ALA A 67 5.87 -8.28 15.38
N THR A 68 7.03 -8.64 15.92
CA THR A 68 7.96 -7.69 16.55
C THR A 68 8.95 -7.10 15.54
N ALA A 69 8.70 -7.31 14.25
CA ALA A 69 9.57 -6.83 13.20
C ALA A 69 9.62 -5.29 13.17
N ASP A 70 10.77 -4.76 12.80
CA ASP A 70 10.93 -3.34 12.51
C ASP A 70 10.14 -3.00 11.24
N LEU A 71 9.11 -2.18 11.38
CA LEU A 71 8.22 -1.75 10.30
C LEU A 71 8.65 -0.42 9.65
N GLU A 72 9.80 0.14 10.02
CA GLU A 72 10.36 1.29 9.33
C GLU A 72 10.84 0.90 7.92
N LEU A 73 10.87 1.88 7.00
CA LEU A 73 11.44 1.64 5.67
C LEU A 73 12.95 1.43 5.77
N THR A 74 13.45 0.42 5.08
CA THR A 74 14.90 0.20 4.93
C THR A 74 15.42 0.98 3.73
N GLU A 75 16.47 1.76 3.94
CA GLU A 75 17.16 2.50 2.87
C GLU A 75 18.13 1.58 2.07
N PRO A 76 18.40 1.90 0.79
CA PRO A 76 17.89 3.03 0.04
C PRO A 76 16.44 2.85 -0.42
N ILE A 77 15.65 3.94 -0.37
CA ILE A 77 14.24 3.92 -0.81
C ILE A 77 14.20 4.25 -2.29
N VAL A 78 14.33 3.20 -3.11
CA VAL A 78 14.30 3.27 -4.56
C VAL A 78 13.13 2.45 -5.07
N PRO A 79 12.01 3.09 -5.46
CA PRO A 79 10.85 2.35 -5.96
C PRO A 79 11.14 1.75 -7.33
N ILE A 80 10.72 0.49 -7.52
CA ILE A 80 10.85 -0.21 -8.79
C ILE A 80 9.76 0.24 -9.79
N TRP A 81 8.57 0.57 -9.30
CA TRP A 81 7.43 1.12 -10.05
C TRP A 81 6.38 1.73 -9.09
N THR A 82 5.30 2.24 -9.65
CA THR A 82 4.14 2.75 -8.90
C THR A 82 3.03 1.72 -8.94
N VAL A 83 2.42 1.42 -7.78
CA VAL A 83 1.33 0.45 -7.70
C VAL A 83 0.05 0.99 -8.33
N GLY A 84 -0.58 0.15 -9.14
CA GLY A 84 -1.92 0.32 -9.68
C GLY A 84 -2.92 -0.51 -8.89
N PRO A 85 -3.49 -1.58 -9.48
CA PRO A 85 -4.39 -2.48 -8.78
C PRO A 85 -3.72 -3.24 -7.65
N ILE A 86 -4.47 -3.48 -6.56
CA ILE A 86 -4.06 -4.30 -5.42
C ILE A 86 -5.12 -5.39 -5.23
N GLY A 87 -4.73 -6.64 -5.38
CA GLY A 87 -5.55 -7.81 -5.08
C GLY A 87 -5.22 -8.38 -3.71
N VAL A 88 -6.25 -8.79 -2.96
CA VAL A 88 -6.09 -9.49 -1.68
C VAL A 88 -6.99 -10.71 -1.67
N ALA A 89 -6.45 -11.85 -1.23
CA ALA A 89 -7.19 -13.10 -1.06
C ALA A 89 -6.74 -13.80 0.23
N TYR A 90 -7.62 -14.59 0.81
CA TYR A 90 -7.27 -15.46 1.92
C TYR A 90 -7.09 -16.90 1.43
N ASP A 91 -5.98 -17.50 1.81
CA ASP A 91 -5.63 -18.88 1.55
C ASP A 91 -5.86 -19.69 2.83
N ASP A 92 -7.07 -20.27 2.93
CA ASP A 92 -7.54 -21.01 4.11
C ASP A 92 -6.67 -22.23 4.45
N PRO A 93 -6.25 -23.08 3.48
CA PRO A 93 -5.39 -24.24 3.77
C PRO A 93 -4.07 -23.90 4.47
N ASP A 94 -3.46 -22.78 4.09
CA ASP A 94 -2.15 -22.36 4.62
C ASP A 94 -2.26 -21.25 5.67
N ASP A 95 -3.47 -20.78 5.98
CA ASP A 95 -3.72 -19.61 6.87
C ASP A 95 -2.86 -18.40 6.50
N LYS A 96 -2.87 -18.05 5.21
CA LYS A 96 -2.09 -16.93 4.66
C LYS A 96 -2.99 -15.92 3.96
N ILE A 97 -2.63 -14.67 4.08
CA ILE A 97 -3.20 -13.59 3.30
C ILE A 97 -2.29 -13.34 2.09
N VAL A 98 -2.84 -13.53 0.90
CA VAL A 98 -2.13 -13.33 -0.37
C VAL A 98 -2.41 -11.93 -0.85
N VAL A 99 -1.37 -11.16 -1.10
CA VAL A 99 -1.46 -9.80 -1.66
C VAL A 99 -0.75 -9.80 -3.01
N VAL A 100 -1.42 -9.26 -4.01
CA VAL A 100 -0.88 -9.04 -5.35
C VAL A 100 -0.87 -7.54 -5.61
N LEU A 101 0.31 -7.00 -5.83
CA LEU A 101 0.53 -5.61 -6.21
C LEU A 101 0.89 -5.61 -7.70
N GLU A 102 0.14 -4.87 -8.50
CA GLU A 102 0.39 -4.76 -9.95
C GLU A 102 0.92 -3.37 -10.27
N GLU A 103 1.82 -3.31 -11.24
CA GLU A 103 2.35 -2.06 -11.74
C GLU A 103 1.25 -1.21 -12.37
N LEU A 104 1.26 0.10 -12.09
CA LEU A 104 0.40 1.06 -12.77
C LEU A 104 0.88 1.22 -14.22
N VAL A 105 0.18 0.61 -15.15
CA VAL A 105 0.37 0.82 -16.58
C VAL A 105 -0.53 1.97 -17.00
N LEU A 106 0.05 3.04 -17.52
CA LEU A 106 -0.70 4.13 -18.14
C LEU A 106 -0.81 3.79 -19.63
N ASP A 107 -2.02 3.55 -20.09
CA ASP A 107 -2.28 3.44 -21.52
C ASP A 107 -2.07 4.82 -22.13
N ASP A 108 -0.98 5.02 -22.87
CA ASP A 108 -0.73 6.22 -23.69
C ASP A 108 -1.65 6.19 -24.93
N GLU A 109 -2.96 6.05 -24.72
CA GLU A 109 -3.94 6.21 -25.80
C GLU A 109 -4.35 7.69 -25.96
N GLU A 110 -3.46 8.51 -26.52
CA GLU A 110 -3.87 9.59 -27.45
C GLU A 110 -3.95 9.02 -28.87
N GLY A 111 -4.79 8.01 -29.06
CA GLY A 111 -5.18 7.47 -30.35
C GLY A 111 -6.69 7.62 -30.50
N GLU A 112 -7.10 8.27 -31.61
CA GLU A 112 -8.48 8.55 -31.98
C GLU A 112 -9.40 7.34 -31.78
N ALA A 113 -10.56 7.59 -31.15
CA ALA A 113 -11.62 6.61 -30.94
C ALA A 113 -12.16 6.12 -32.30
N ASP A 114 -11.74 4.95 -32.72
CA ASP A 114 -12.43 4.17 -33.74
C ASP A 114 -12.50 2.70 -33.26
N GLU A 115 -13.75 2.33 -32.87
CA GLU A 115 -14.30 0.99 -32.59
C GLU A 115 -13.76 0.25 -31.36
N PRO A 116 -14.63 -0.45 -30.60
CA PRO A 116 -14.21 -1.26 -29.47
C PRO A 116 -13.51 -2.51 -29.97
N ASP A 117 -12.19 -2.47 -30.04
CA ASP A 117 -11.38 -3.67 -30.22
C ASP A 117 -11.53 -4.58 -29.00
N GLU A 118 -11.69 -5.88 -29.29
CA GLU A 118 -11.71 -6.91 -28.26
C GLU A 118 -10.41 -6.80 -27.43
N PRO A 119 -10.46 -7.00 -26.08
CA PRO A 119 -9.28 -6.92 -25.25
C PRO A 119 -8.21 -7.87 -25.79
N ASP A 120 -7.07 -7.32 -26.21
CA ASP A 120 -5.93 -8.09 -26.69
C ASP A 120 -5.44 -9.00 -25.54
N PRO A 121 -5.56 -10.34 -25.67
CA PRO A 121 -5.08 -11.25 -24.64
C PRO A 121 -3.55 -11.23 -24.47
N GLU A 122 -2.82 -10.53 -25.32
CA GLU A 122 -1.37 -10.30 -25.24
C GLU A 122 -1.01 -8.87 -24.80
N ALA A 123 -1.98 -8.06 -24.34
CA ALA A 123 -1.65 -6.80 -23.67
C ALA A 123 -0.67 -7.11 -22.53
N GLU A 124 0.56 -6.61 -22.63
CA GLU A 124 1.65 -6.93 -21.72
C GLU A 124 1.23 -6.64 -20.29
N ALA A 125 0.91 -7.68 -19.53
CA ALA A 125 0.63 -7.55 -18.11
C ALA A 125 1.83 -6.84 -17.45
N GLY A 126 1.57 -5.75 -16.74
CA GLY A 126 2.58 -5.01 -15.99
C GLY A 126 3.36 -5.92 -15.03
N ALA A 127 4.46 -5.44 -14.49
CA ALA A 127 5.18 -6.16 -13.46
C ALA A 127 4.29 -6.36 -12.21
N SER A 128 4.53 -7.41 -11.45
CA SER A 128 3.75 -7.69 -10.25
C SER A 128 4.62 -8.18 -9.09
N VAL A 129 4.15 -7.91 -7.88
CA VAL A 129 4.71 -8.49 -6.64
C VAL A 129 3.59 -9.22 -5.91
N LYS A 130 3.76 -10.54 -5.74
CA LYS A 130 2.85 -11.38 -4.98
C LYS A 130 3.51 -11.81 -3.67
N VAL A 131 2.84 -11.57 -2.57
CA VAL A 131 3.34 -11.92 -1.24
C VAL A 131 2.31 -12.74 -0.47
N ARG A 132 2.78 -13.66 0.39
CA ARG A 132 1.95 -14.48 1.28
C ARG A 132 2.29 -14.10 2.71
N LEU A 133 1.37 -13.48 3.40
CA LEU A 133 1.55 -12.87 4.71
C LEU A 133 0.87 -13.70 5.79
N SER A 134 1.45 -13.73 6.98
CA SER A 134 0.79 -14.23 8.18
C SER A 134 -0.20 -13.19 8.73
N ARG A 135 -1.16 -13.63 9.54
CA ARG A 135 -2.08 -12.72 10.25
C ARG A 135 -1.32 -11.70 11.12
N ALA A 136 -0.22 -12.11 11.74
CA ALA A 136 0.63 -11.23 12.53
C ALA A 136 1.24 -10.09 11.71
N GLN A 137 1.75 -10.40 10.50
CA GLN A 137 2.29 -9.40 9.59
C GLN A 137 1.21 -8.43 9.10
N VAL A 138 0.03 -8.95 8.76
CA VAL A 138 -1.12 -8.13 8.34
C VAL A 138 -1.59 -7.22 9.49
N SER A 139 -1.71 -7.73 10.70
CA SER A 139 -2.05 -6.91 11.88
C SER A 139 -1.01 -5.83 12.16
N GLY A 140 0.29 -6.15 12.04
CA GLY A 140 1.37 -5.18 12.16
C GLY A 140 1.28 -4.08 11.08
N PHE A 141 1.00 -4.46 9.83
CA PHE A 141 0.77 -3.51 8.74
C PHE A 141 -0.42 -2.57 9.03
N VAL A 142 -1.55 -3.09 9.51
CA VAL A 142 -2.74 -2.27 9.86
C VAL A 142 -2.38 -1.20 10.89
N GLY A 143 -1.68 -1.59 11.97
CA GLY A 143 -1.24 -0.64 12.98
C GLY A 143 -0.33 0.44 12.40
N ARG A 144 0.68 0.05 11.62
CA ARG A 144 1.62 0.97 11.00
C ARG A 144 0.95 1.91 9.98
N ALA A 145 0.11 1.38 9.12
CA ALA A 145 -0.61 2.17 8.11
C ALA A 145 -1.52 3.22 8.75
N ARG A 146 -2.26 2.86 9.79
CA ARG A 146 -3.12 3.79 10.54
C ARG A 146 -2.32 4.91 11.18
N GLU A 147 -1.17 4.62 11.78
CA GLU A 147 -0.26 5.62 12.32
C GLU A 147 0.21 6.59 11.24
N LEU A 148 0.67 6.09 10.08
CA LEU A 148 1.14 6.90 8.97
C LEU A 148 0.02 7.79 8.39
N VAL A 149 -1.16 7.23 8.21
CA VAL A 149 -2.32 7.95 7.66
C VAL A 149 -2.81 9.04 8.61
N SER A 150 -2.84 8.77 9.92
CA SER A 150 -3.28 9.72 10.97
C SER A 150 -2.25 10.80 11.28
N SER A 151 -0.96 10.55 11.08
CA SER A 151 0.13 11.50 11.30
C SER A 151 0.23 12.60 10.23
N GLY A 152 -0.79 12.75 9.38
CA GLY A 152 -0.93 13.81 8.39
C GLY A 152 -1.10 15.19 9.00
N ARG A 153 -1.38 16.20 8.15
CA ARG A 153 -1.68 17.56 8.60
C ARG A 153 -2.90 17.55 9.54
N PRO A 154 -2.83 18.20 10.72
CA PRO A 154 -3.96 18.23 11.64
C PRO A 154 -5.14 19.01 11.00
N PRO A 155 -6.38 18.63 11.29
CA PRO A 155 -7.54 19.39 10.82
C PRO A 155 -7.65 20.74 11.56
N CYS A 156 -8.03 21.76 10.82
CA CYS A 156 -8.33 23.07 11.39
C CYS A 156 -9.55 22.98 12.33
N ARG A 157 -9.41 23.48 13.55
CA ARG A 157 -10.48 23.51 14.55
C ARG A 157 -11.73 24.29 14.12
N PHE A 158 -11.60 25.16 13.12
CA PHE A 158 -12.70 26.03 12.67
C PHE A 158 -13.38 25.53 11.40
N CYS A 159 -12.62 25.08 10.39
CA CYS A 159 -13.16 24.67 9.10
C CYS A 159 -12.98 23.18 8.79
N GLY A 160 -12.19 22.44 9.57
CA GLY A 160 -11.93 21.03 9.36
C GLY A 160 -10.92 20.71 8.24
N LEU A 161 -10.49 21.72 7.47
CA LEU A 161 -9.49 21.54 6.41
C LEU A 161 -8.10 21.30 7.01
N PRO A 162 -7.21 20.53 6.30
CA PRO A 162 -5.85 20.31 6.76
C PRO A 162 -5.07 21.61 6.93
N VAL A 163 -4.35 21.72 8.05
CA VAL A 163 -3.49 22.89 8.34
C VAL A 163 -2.05 22.57 8.02
N ASP A 164 -1.42 23.34 7.17
CA ASP A 164 0.02 23.28 6.93
C ASP A 164 0.81 23.83 8.12
N PRO A 165 2.09 23.44 8.32
CA PRO A 165 2.93 24.02 9.36
C PRO A 165 3.06 25.55 9.29
N SER A 166 2.93 26.12 8.09
CA SER A 166 2.89 27.57 7.84
C SER A 166 1.50 28.20 8.01
N GLY A 167 0.49 27.41 8.36
CA GLY A 167 -0.91 27.82 8.43
C GLY A 167 -1.70 27.55 7.16
N HIS A 168 -2.99 27.95 7.16
CA HIS A 168 -3.82 27.91 5.97
C HIS A 168 -4.81 29.10 5.96
N PRO A 169 -5.23 29.59 4.79
CA PRO A 169 -6.30 30.57 4.71
C PRO A 169 -7.63 29.91 5.13
N CYS A 170 -8.05 30.18 6.36
CA CYS A 170 -9.26 29.58 6.90
C CYS A 170 -10.51 30.30 6.40
N PRO A 171 -11.44 29.64 5.66
CA PRO A 171 -12.66 30.28 5.18
C PRO A 171 -13.59 30.79 6.30
N ARG A 172 -13.40 30.32 7.53
CA ARG A 172 -14.20 30.71 8.70
C ARG A 172 -13.53 31.78 9.59
N MET A 173 -12.36 32.27 9.20
CA MET A 173 -11.63 33.30 9.93
C MET A 173 -11.57 34.64 9.17
N ASN A 174 -12.29 34.78 8.07
CA ASN A 174 -12.53 36.05 7.38
C ASN A 174 -13.83 36.68 7.81
#